data_9ff40ddc2b409202b3d665dc0aab8330
#
_entry.id   9ff40ddc2b409202b3d665dc0aab8330
#
_cell.length_a   1.000
_cell.length_b   1.000
_cell.length_c   1.000
_cell.angle_alpha   90.00
_cell.angle_beta   90.00
_cell.angle_gamma   90.00
#
_symmetry.space_group_name_H-M   'P 1'
#
loop_
_entity.id
_entity.type
_entity.pdbx_description
1 polymer ?
#
loop_
_entity_poly.entity_id
_entity_poly.type
_entity_poly.pdbx_seq_one_letter_code
_entity_poly.pdbx_strand_id
1 'polypeptide(L)'
;MAGLARFFPEASPVRMPVQLARVLQGSEPAAAHFAESIVIEFGTPREVLFACNTPLEFGDDLRLRNSDCSFDVAASVVAVQYQPGKTVVAARFRGEVPNWIVKS
;
A
#
# COMPACT_ATOMS: atom_id res chain seq x y z
N MET A 1 -12.19 -3.93 5.21
CA MET A 1 -10.82 -3.96 5.78
C MET A 1 -10.65 -4.89 6.95
N ALA A 2 -11.69 -5.08 7.75
CA ALA A 2 -11.58 -5.92 8.96
C ALA A 2 -11.08 -7.34 8.67
N GLY A 3 -11.45 -7.93 7.53
CA GLY A 3 -11.02 -9.29 7.18
C GLY A 3 -9.52 -9.44 7.01
N LEU A 4 -8.85 -8.51 6.31
CA LEU A 4 -7.41 -8.55 6.15
C LEU A 4 -6.67 -8.15 7.42
N ALA A 5 -7.22 -7.21 8.17
CA ALA A 5 -6.58 -6.75 9.42
C ALA A 5 -6.40 -7.89 10.43
N ARG A 6 -7.21 -8.95 10.34
CA ARG A 6 -7.06 -10.12 11.21
C ARG A 6 -5.77 -10.87 11.00
N PHE A 7 -5.19 -10.80 9.81
CA PHE A 7 -3.92 -11.45 9.52
C PHE A 7 -2.71 -10.62 9.94
N PHE A 8 -2.97 -9.39 10.40
CA PHE A 8 -1.94 -8.45 10.82
C PHE A 8 -2.31 -7.86 12.17
N PRO A 9 -2.24 -8.67 13.25
CA PRO A 9 -2.71 -8.22 14.57
C PRO A 9 -1.94 -7.03 15.12
N GLU A 10 -0.75 -6.75 14.58
CA GLU A 10 0.05 -5.58 14.97
C GLU A 10 -0.30 -4.33 14.17
N ALA A 11 -1.23 -4.42 13.24
CA ALA A 11 -1.58 -3.28 12.40
C ALA A 11 -2.27 -2.20 13.22
N SER A 12 -1.81 -0.97 13.04
CA SER A 12 -2.37 0.22 13.68
C SER A 12 -3.12 1.06 12.66
N PRO A 13 -4.22 1.73 13.06
CA PRO A 13 -4.90 2.68 12.18
C PRO A 13 -3.96 3.82 11.80
N VAL A 14 -3.88 4.15 10.51
CA VAL A 14 -2.94 5.16 10.02
C VAL A 14 -3.65 6.33 9.33
N ARG A 15 -4.55 6.06 8.39
CA ARG A 15 -5.27 7.07 7.60
C ARG A 15 -4.34 8.05 6.88
N MET A 16 -3.45 7.51 6.06
CA MET A 16 -2.54 8.33 5.28
C MET A 16 -2.98 8.36 3.81
N PRO A 17 -3.36 9.51 3.25
CA PRO A 17 -3.65 9.60 1.82
C PRO A 17 -2.36 9.53 1.02
N VAL A 18 -2.35 8.67 0.00
CA VAL A 18 -1.19 8.48 -0.87
C VAL A 18 -1.65 8.28 -2.32
N GLN A 19 -0.72 8.49 -3.24
CA GLN A 19 -0.89 8.11 -4.63
C GLN A 19 -0.36 6.71 -4.84
N LEU A 20 -1.12 5.90 -5.57
CA LEU A 20 -0.78 4.52 -5.88
C LEU A 20 -0.32 4.41 -7.33
N ALA A 21 0.82 3.77 -7.54
CA ALA A 21 1.28 3.39 -8.87
C ALA A 21 1.61 1.91 -8.89
N ARG A 22 1.21 1.24 -9.97
CA ARG A 22 1.65 -0.13 -10.24
C ARG A 22 2.93 -0.06 -11.06
N VAL A 23 3.98 -0.71 -10.59
CA VAL A 23 5.26 -0.75 -11.27
C VAL A 23 5.30 -1.98 -12.16
N LEU A 24 5.43 -1.78 -13.46
CA LEU A 24 5.53 -2.89 -14.39
C LEU A 24 6.91 -3.54 -14.27
N GLN A 25 6.93 -4.86 -14.38
CA GLN A 25 8.17 -5.61 -14.31
C GLN A 25 9.14 -5.17 -15.42
N GLY A 26 10.39 -4.89 -15.03
CA GLY A 26 11.39 -4.39 -15.96
C GLY A 26 11.43 -2.88 -16.09
N SER A 27 10.46 -2.17 -15.51
CA SER A 27 10.45 -0.70 -15.50
C SER A 27 11.17 -0.17 -14.27
N GLU A 28 11.80 1.00 -14.43
CA GLU A 28 12.39 1.66 -13.27
C GLU A 28 11.29 2.25 -12.39
N PRO A 29 11.45 2.20 -11.06
CA PRO A 29 10.47 2.79 -10.15
C PRO A 29 10.19 4.26 -10.42
N ALA A 30 11.18 5.00 -10.92
CA ALA A 30 11.00 6.42 -11.26
C ALA A 30 10.04 6.65 -12.41
N ALA A 31 9.78 5.63 -13.24
CA ALA A 31 8.86 5.71 -14.37
C ALA A 31 7.42 5.34 -13.99
N ALA A 32 7.16 5.06 -12.72
CA ALA A 32 5.81 4.67 -12.28
C ALA A 32 4.81 5.81 -12.47
N HIS A 33 3.62 5.47 -12.97
CA HIS A 33 2.53 6.42 -13.13
C HIS A 33 1.57 6.29 -11.95
N PHE A 34 1.40 7.39 -11.22
CA PHE A 34 0.48 7.43 -10.09
C PHE A 34 -0.93 7.67 -10.63
N ALA A 35 -1.69 6.60 -10.73
CA ALA A 35 -2.99 6.61 -11.41
C ALA A 35 -4.19 6.67 -10.46
N GLU A 36 -3.98 6.42 -9.17
CA GLU A 36 -5.09 6.35 -8.22
C GLU A 36 -4.69 6.95 -6.89
N SER A 37 -5.61 7.71 -6.29
CA SER A 37 -5.46 8.20 -4.92
C SER A 37 -6.14 7.23 -3.97
N ILE A 38 -5.42 6.79 -2.95
CA ILE A 38 -5.95 5.87 -1.95
C ILE A 38 -5.62 6.40 -0.56
N VAL A 39 -6.21 5.75 0.45
CA VAL A 39 -5.88 6.02 1.85
C VAL A 39 -5.35 4.74 2.47
N ILE A 40 -4.13 4.79 3.00
CA ILE A 40 -3.60 3.68 3.81
C ILE A 40 -4.38 3.71 5.13
N GLU A 41 -5.14 2.65 5.39
CA GLU A 41 -6.02 2.61 6.56
C GLU A 41 -5.36 1.98 7.77
N PHE A 42 -4.51 0.99 7.55
CA PHE A 42 -3.77 0.31 8.61
C PHE A 42 -2.33 0.11 8.19
N GLY A 43 -1.44 0.01 9.17
CA GLY A 43 -0.05 -0.26 8.89
C GLY A 43 0.67 -0.95 10.03
N THR A 44 1.72 -1.68 9.65
CA THR A 44 2.72 -2.22 10.56
C THR A 44 4.06 -1.61 10.16
N PRO A 45 5.15 -1.85 10.92
CA PRO A 45 6.46 -1.38 10.46
C PRO A 45 6.90 -1.94 9.10
N ARG A 46 6.24 -2.99 8.60
CA ARG A 46 6.63 -3.65 7.35
C ARG A 46 5.54 -3.70 6.29
N GLU A 47 4.28 -3.50 6.65
CA GLU A 47 3.16 -3.66 5.72
C GLU A 47 2.19 -2.49 5.79
N VAL A 48 1.45 -2.33 4.70
CA VAL A 48 0.34 -1.38 4.62
C VAL A 48 -0.92 -2.11 4.18
N LEU A 49 -2.08 -1.66 4.65
CA LEU A 49 -3.38 -2.17 4.25
C LEU A 49 -4.20 -1.02 3.70
N PHE A 50 -4.74 -1.21 2.51
CA PHE A 50 -5.56 -0.19 1.85
C PHE A 50 -6.57 -0.83 0.92
N ALA A 51 -7.55 -0.05 0.48
CA ALA A 51 -8.51 -0.44 -0.55
C ALA A 51 -8.30 0.43 -1.77
N CYS A 52 -8.44 -0.15 -2.95
CA CYS A 52 -8.29 0.56 -4.23
C CYS A 52 -9.30 0.05 -5.24
N ASN A 53 -9.46 0.80 -6.34
CA ASN A 53 -10.31 0.39 -7.45
C ASN A 53 -9.56 -0.44 -8.48
N THR A 54 -8.23 -0.33 -8.50
CA THR A 54 -7.40 -1.09 -9.43
C THR A 54 -7.33 -2.54 -8.99
N PRO A 55 -7.59 -3.51 -9.88
CA PRO A 55 -7.51 -4.92 -9.53
C PRO A 55 -6.05 -5.37 -9.48
N LEU A 56 -5.45 -5.27 -8.30
CA LEU A 56 -4.09 -5.71 -8.06
C LEU A 56 -4.05 -7.21 -7.80
N GLU A 57 -2.90 -7.83 -8.06
CA GLU A 57 -2.69 -9.25 -7.86
C GLU A 57 -1.52 -9.50 -6.92
N PHE A 58 -1.50 -10.68 -6.31
CA PHE A 58 -0.39 -11.12 -5.48
C PHE A 58 0.93 -11.00 -6.26
N GLY A 59 1.93 -10.41 -5.63
CA GLY A 59 3.24 -10.25 -6.23
C GLY A 59 3.42 -8.97 -7.07
N ASP A 60 2.35 -8.21 -7.28
CA ASP A 60 2.48 -6.93 -8.00
C ASP A 60 3.39 -5.98 -7.22
N ASP A 61 4.24 -5.28 -7.95
CA ASP A 61 5.08 -4.22 -7.38
C ASP A 61 4.35 -2.90 -7.44
N LEU A 62 4.40 -2.17 -6.35
CA LEU A 62 3.70 -0.90 -6.18
C LEU A 62 4.65 0.18 -5.72
N ARG A 63 4.28 1.43 -6.01
CA ARG A 63 4.88 2.60 -5.40
C ARG A 63 3.78 3.43 -4.75
N LEU A 64 4.05 3.88 -3.53
CA LEU A 64 3.11 4.68 -2.73
C LEU A 64 3.80 5.97 -2.34
N ARG A 65 3.16 7.11 -2.63
CA ARG A 65 3.74 8.42 -2.35
C ARG A 65 2.67 9.35 -1.79
N ASN A 66 2.95 10.02 -0.70
CA ASN A 66 2.06 11.05 -0.18
C ASN A 66 2.29 12.39 -0.89
N SER A 67 1.44 13.39 -0.58
CA SER A 67 1.42 14.65 -1.34
C SER A 67 2.70 15.46 -1.25
N ASP A 68 3.41 15.40 -0.12
CA ASP A 68 4.65 16.15 0.07
C ASP A 68 5.90 15.31 -0.15
N CYS A 69 5.74 14.06 -0.61
CA CYS A 69 6.83 13.12 -0.88
C CYS A 69 7.65 12.74 0.35
N SER A 70 7.17 13.03 1.55
CA SER A 70 7.84 12.59 2.78
C SER A 70 7.71 11.08 2.98
N PHE A 71 6.68 10.48 2.39
CA PHE A 71 6.48 9.05 2.36
C PHE A 71 6.47 8.62 0.89
N ASP A 72 7.50 7.91 0.46
CA ASP A 72 7.63 7.46 -0.93
C ASP A 72 8.32 6.09 -0.88
N VAL A 73 7.54 5.03 -1.04
CA VAL A 73 8.02 3.68 -0.80
C VAL A 73 7.65 2.74 -1.93
N ALA A 74 8.46 1.70 -2.11
CA ALA A 74 8.15 0.57 -2.96
C ALA A 74 7.64 -0.58 -2.10
N ALA A 75 6.64 -1.29 -2.59
CA ALA A 75 6.03 -2.40 -1.87
C ALA A 75 5.59 -3.49 -2.84
N SER A 76 5.40 -4.70 -2.32
CA SER A 76 4.87 -5.82 -3.09
C SER A 76 3.59 -6.32 -2.46
N VAL A 77 2.60 -6.65 -3.28
CA VAL A 77 1.33 -7.18 -2.81
C VAL A 77 1.54 -8.58 -2.22
N VAL A 78 1.17 -8.75 -0.96
CA VAL A 78 1.30 -10.03 -0.25
C VAL A 78 -0.04 -10.67 0.09
N ALA A 79 -1.13 -9.91 0.00
CA ALA A 79 -2.47 -10.45 0.18
C ALA A 79 -3.48 -9.57 -0.54
N VAL A 80 -4.50 -10.19 -1.14
CA VAL A 80 -5.54 -9.47 -1.88
C VAL A 80 -6.88 -10.08 -1.53
N GLN A 81 -7.87 -9.23 -1.33
CA GLN A 81 -9.25 -9.66 -1.18
C GLN A 81 -10.12 -8.85 -2.14
N TYR A 82 -10.71 -9.54 -3.11
CA TYR A 82 -11.58 -8.88 -4.09
C TYR A 82 -12.98 -8.79 -3.51
N GLN A 83 -13.52 -7.58 -3.54
CA GLN A 83 -14.88 -7.30 -3.08
C GLN A 83 -15.62 -6.53 -4.18
N PRO A 84 -16.97 -6.57 -4.19
CA PRO A 84 -17.72 -5.77 -5.16
C PRO A 84 -17.33 -4.29 -5.07
N GLY A 85 -16.85 -3.75 -6.19
CA GLY A 85 -16.51 -2.35 -6.29
C GLY A 85 -15.16 -1.93 -5.72
N LYS A 86 -14.39 -2.86 -5.12
CA LYS A 86 -13.08 -2.51 -4.58
C LYS A 86 -12.18 -3.74 -4.41
N THR A 87 -10.87 -3.47 -4.32
CA THR A 87 -9.86 -4.48 -4.00
C THR A 87 -9.19 -4.08 -2.69
N VAL A 88 -9.20 -4.96 -1.70
CA VAL A 88 -8.51 -4.74 -0.43
C VAL A 88 -7.15 -5.41 -0.50
N VAL A 89 -6.10 -4.66 -0.18
CA VAL A 89 -4.72 -5.08 -0.43
C VAL A 89 -3.88 -4.93 0.82
N ALA A 90 -3.07 -5.95 1.09
CA ALA A 90 -1.95 -5.84 2.01
C ALA A 90 -0.66 -5.89 1.19
N ALA A 91 0.22 -4.93 1.38
CA ALA A 91 1.49 -4.84 0.67
C ALA A 91 2.63 -4.71 1.67
N ARG A 92 3.73 -5.40 1.37
CA ARG A 92 4.92 -5.36 2.21
C ARG A 92 5.97 -4.45 1.58
N PHE A 93 6.58 -3.58 2.40
CA PHE A 93 7.66 -2.73 1.93
C PHE A 93 8.83 -3.56 1.42
N ARG A 94 9.44 -3.11 0.33
CA ARG A 94 10.61 -3.78 -0.24
C ARG A 94 11.91 -3.41 0.46
N GLY A 95 11.90 -2.36 1.28
CA GLY A 95 13.04 -1.93 2.06
C GLY A 95 12.58 -1.50 3.44
N GLU A 96 13.51 -1.03 4.27
CA GLU A 96 13.18 -0.50 5.57
C GLU A 96 12.53 0.88 5.44
N VAL A 97 11.42 1.07 6.14
CA VAL A 97 10.72 2.35 6.19
C VAL A 97 10.55 2.71 7.67
N PRO A 98 11.59 3.29 8.28
CA PRO A 98 11.54 3.57 9.71
C PRO A 98 10.58 4.71 10.03
N ASN A 99 9.89 4.59 11.15
CA ASN A 99 9.06 5.64 11.74
C ASN A 99 7.97 6.19 10.81
N TRP A 100 7.48 5.38 9.87
CA TRP A 100 6.44 5.86 8.96
C TRP A 100 5.06 5.93 9.62
N ILE A 101 4.83 5.14 10.65
CA ILE A 101 3.58 5.18 11.41
C ILE A 101 3.64 6.33 12.38
N VAL A 102 2.80 7.34 12.13
CA VAL A 102 2.71 8.49 13.02
C VAL A 102 1.68 8.18 14.08
N LYS A 103 2.12 8.12 15.32
CA LYS A 103 1.20 7.96 16.45
C LYS A 103 0.59 9.32 16.76
N SER A 104 -0.68 9.41 16.51
CA SER A 104 -1.44 10.59 16.90
C SER A 104 -1.83 10.52 18.37
#